data_a2286dc692c712e7cfc5a57a60e0c8bc
#
_entry.id   a2286dc692c712e7cfc5a57a60e0c8bc
#
_cell.length_a   1.000
_cell.length_b   1.000
_cell.length_c   1.000
_cell.angle_alpha   90.00
_cell.angle_beta   90.00
_cell.angle_gamma   90.00
#
_symmetry.space_group_name_H-M   'P 1'
#
loop_
_entity.id
_entity.type
_entity.pdbx_description
1 polymer ?
#
loop_
_entity_poly.entity_id
_entity_poly.type
_entity_poly.pdbx_seq_one_letter_code
_entity_poly.pdbx_strand_id
1 'polypeptide(L)'
;MREVNVGDRLDQYELTELIARSGMASIFKAVDRLNGGATVAIKVPYLQFESDVVFYSRFEREEQVGRRLDHPNIIKVLTPARKSRMYIAMEYVEGVSLRALMRDKQTLETEKALEIACQICEALVYMHSQGVVHRDLKPENILITHEGRVKIMDFGIALDESARRLTWSGLSSTIGTPDYMAPEQVSGRRGDARTDIYAIGTILYEMLTANLPYSGENVYNVMRAKTAEDPQPPSAFRPDLDPHLEEIILRAIERQPRNRYATAAEMLEDLRDPSRVQVTGRATRLHPRSLRMARLKQIMWMGLFFSSLAAIFVLLIWLANRYPASPTQQRKSYREEVK
;
A
#
# COMPACT_ATOMS: atom_id res chain seq x y z
N MET A 1 13.99 -29.98 -4.29
CA MET A 1 14.69 -28.75 -4.75
C MET A 1 15.25 -28.04 -3.53
N ARG A 2 16.28 -27.20 -3.65
CA ARG A 2 16.79 -26.34 -2.56
C ARG A 2 16.50 -24.88 -2.84
N GLU A 3 16.59 -24.04 -1.84
CA GLU A 3 16.57 -22.60 -2.06
C GLU A 3 17.76 -22.14 -2.90
N VAL A 4 17.55 -21.11 -3.71
CA VAL A 4 18.57 -20.52 -4.58
C VAL A 4 19.29 -19.40 -3.84
N ASN A 5 20.59 -19.33 -4.03
CA ASN A 5 21.46 -18.35 -3.41
C ASN A 5 22.34 -17.65 -4.46
N VAL A 6 22.97 -16.56 -4.05
CA VAL A 6 24.03 -15.91 -4.84
C VAL A 6 25.13 -16.93 -5.15
N GLY A 7 25.61 -16.95 -6.38
CA GLY A 7 26.55 -17.92 -6.92
C GLY A 7 25.92 -19.17 -7.56
N ASP A 8 24.61 -19.40 -7.34
CA ASP A 8 23.91 -20.49 -8.00
C ASP A 8 23.65 -20.16 -9.48
N ARG A 9 23.54 -21.22 -10.27
CA ARG A 9 23.11 -21.14 -11.67
C ARG A 9 21.68 -21.66 -11.81
N LEU A 10 20.83 -20.83 -12.41
CA LEU A 10 19.44 -21.16 -12.72
C LEU A 10 19.26 -21.13 -14.24
N ASP A 11 19.29 -22.31 -14.86
CA ASP A 11 19.31 -22.50 -16.31
C ASP A 11 20.45 -21.71 -16.99
N GLN A 12 20.12 -20.68 -17.77
CA GLN A 12 21.09 -19.79 -18.43
C GLN A 12 21.61 -18.65 -17.57
N TYR A 13 20.99 -18.43 -16.38
CA TYR A 13 21.26 -17.29 -15.53
C TYR A 13 22.20 -17.65 -14.37
N GLU A 14 23.25 -16.88 -14.19
CA GLU A 14 24.14 -16.94 -13.03
C GLU A 14 23.78 -15.83 -12.05
N LEU A 15 23.35 -16.20 -10.85
CA LEU A 15 22.89 -15.26 -9.82
C LEU A 15 24.10 -14.60 -9.17
N THR A 16 24.22 -13.28 -9.29
CA THR A 16 25.41 -12.52 -8.85
C THR A 16 25.19 -11.73 -7.56
N GLU A 17 23.95 -11.28 -7.31
CA GLU A 17 23.63 -10.42 -6.18
C GLU A 17 22.16 -10.62 -5.76
N LEU A 18 21.87 -10.50 -4.47
CA LEU A 18 20.51 -10.45 -3.97
C LEU A 18 20.05 -9.00 -3.90
N ILE A 19 19.12 -8.60 -4.79
CA ILE A 19 18.58 -7.22 -4.85
C ILE A 19 17.57 -6.97 -3.74
N ALA A 20 16.59 -7.90 -3.59
CA ALA A 20 15.49 -7.72 -2.65
C ALA A 20 14.88 -9.04 -2.18
N ARG A 21 14.21 -9.01 -1.04
CA ARG A 21 13.34 -10.09 -0.54
C ARG A 21 11.95 -9.53 -0.30
N SER A 22 10.94 -10.26 -0.77
CA SER A 22 9.54 -10.03 -0.43
C SER A 22 9.03 -11.13 0.50
N GLY A 23 7.76 -11.07 0.92
CA GLY A 23 7.15 -12.15 1.70
C GLY A 23 7.06 -13.51 0.96
N MET A 24 7.20 -13.52 -0.37
CA MET A 24 6.92 -14.71 -1.20
C MET A 24 8.06 -15.07 -2.18
N ALA A 25 8.98 -14.14 -2.45
CA ALA A 25 10.03 -14.33 -3.46
C ALA A 25 11.29 -13.54 -3.12
N SER A 26 12.42 -14.00 -3.67
CA SER A 26 13.67 -13.25 -3.74
C SER A 26 13.90 -12.72 -5.15
N ILE A 27 14.48 -11.54 -5.28
CA ILE A 27 14.88 -10.93 -6.55
C ILE A 27 16.40 -10.87 -6.59
N PHE A 28 16.98 -11.48 -7.60
CA PHE A 28 18.43 -11.54 -7.81
C PHE A 28 18.83 -10.76 -9.06
N LYS A 29 19.97 -10.09 -9.00
CA LYS A 29 20.71 -9.69 -10.19
C LYS A 29 21.42 -10.92 -10.75
N ALA A 30 21.41 -11.08 -12.06
CA ALA A 30 21.99 -12.23 -12.71
C ALA A 30 22.61 -11.88 -14.05
N VAL A 31 23.49 -12.74 -14.53
CA VAL A 31 24.12 -12.65 -15.85
C VAL A 31 23.53 -13.73 -16.75
N ASP A 32 22.97 -13.31 -17.90
CA ASP A 32 22.47 -14.22 -18.94
C ASP A 32 23.62 -14.73 -19.78
N ARG A 33 24.01 -16.00 -19.56
CA ARG A 33 25.16 -16.62 -20.24
C ARG A 33 24.89 -16.99 -21.69
N LEU A 34 23.64 -17.05 -22.12
CA LEU A 34 23.28 -17.33 -23.52
C LEU A 34 23.14 -16.05 -24.37
N ASN A 35 22.87 -14.90 -23.73
CA ASN A 35 22.68 -13.63 -24.42
C ASN A 35 23.82 -12.64 -24.15
N GLY A 36 25.05 -13.03 -24.43
CA GLY A 36 26.22 -12.13 -24.40
C GLY A 36 26.61 -11.61 -23.02
N GLY A 37 26.17 -12.24 -21.95
CA GLY A 37 26.45 -11.77 -20.58
C GLY A 37 25.60 -10.58 -20.15
N ALA A 38 24.43 -10.35 -20.76
CA ALA A 38 23.53 -9.30 -20.39
C ALA A 38 23.11 -9.41 -18.92
N THR A 39 23.05 -8.25 -18.23
CA THR A 39 22.55 -8.20 -16.85
C THR A 39 21.03 -8.24 -16.85
N VAL A 40 20.45 -9.11 -16.00
CA VAL A 40 19.00 -9.33 -15.87
C VAL A 40 18.60 -9.38 -14.39
N ALA A 41 17.33 -9.23 -14.11
CA ALA A 41 16.75 -9.50 -12.79
C ALA A 41 15.95 -10.81 -12.82
N ILE A 42 16.10 -11.64 -11.80
CA ILE A 42 15.41 -12.93 -11.67
C ILE A 42 14.62 -12.94 -10.37
N LYS A 43 13.28 -13.01 -10.48
CA LYS A 43 12.34 -13.15 -9.36
C LYS A 43 12.08 -14.64 -9.14
N VAL A 44 12.51 -15.19 -7.99
CA VAL A 44 12.39 -16.60 -7.64
C VAL A 44 11.51 -16.75 -6.42
N PRO A 45 10.40 -17.50 -6.49
CA PRO A 45 9.56 -17.75 -5.32
C PRO A 45 10.28 -18.64 -4.30
N TYR A 46 9.90 -18.50 -3.02
CA TYR A 46 10.39 -19.41 -1.98
C TYR A 46 9.80 -20.81 -2.17
N LEU A 47 10.56 -21.84 -1.82
CA LEU A 47 10.17 -23.25 -2.00
C LEU A 47 8.82 -23.61 -1.39
N GLN A 48 8.49 -23.02 -0.25
CA GLN A 48 7.22 -23.26 0.45
C GLN A 48 5.99 -22.87 -0.38
N PHE A 49 6.14 -21.97 -1.36
CA PHE A 49 5.05 -21.52 -2.25
C PHE A 49 5.03 -22.28 -3.58
N GLU A 50 6.07 -23.02 -3.93
CA GLU A 50 6.11 -23.77 -5.20
C GLU A 50 5.07 -24.91 -5.27
N SER A 51 4.66 -25.46 -4.12
CA SER A 51 3.60 -26.47 -4.02
C SER A 51 2.19 -25.89 -3.87
N ASP A 52 2.06 -24.58 -3.66
CA ASP A 52 0.75 -23.92 -3.58
C ASP A 52 0.22 -23.64 -4.99
N VAL A 53 -0.82 -24.38 -5.40
CA VAL A 53 -1.43 -24.30 -6.73
C VAL A 53 -1.97 -22.89 -7.02
N VAL A 54 -2.50 -22.20 -6.00
CA VAL A 54 -3.04 -20.84 -6.16
C VAL A 54 -1.91 -19.86 -6.39
N PHE A 55 -0.85 -19.97 -5.62
CA PHE A 55 0.35 -19.14 -5.81
C PHE A 55 0.99 -19.41 -7.17
N TYR A 56 1.15 -20.69 -7.54
CA TYR A 56 1.70 -21.10 -8.83
C TYR A 56 0.96 -20.45 -9.99
N SER A 57 -0.35 -20.60 -10.03
CA SER A 57 -1.22 -20.05 -11.08
C SER A 57 -1.10 -18.51 -11.20
N ARG A 58 -0.95 -17.81 -10.07
CA ARG A 58 -0.77 -16.35 -10.04
C ARG A 58 0.58 -15.92 -10.59
N PHE A 59 1.63 -16.58 -10.15
CA PHE A 59 3.00 -16.28 -10.57
C PHE A 59 3.18 -16.54 -12.07
N GLU A 60 2.62 -17.65 -12.58
CA GLU A 60 2.61 -17.95 -14.01
C GLU A 60 1.81 -16.90 -14.81
N ARG A 61 0.66 -16.46 -14.29
CA ARG A 61 -0.15 -15.42 -14.91
C ARG A 61 0.57 -14.08 -14.95
N GLU A 62 1.27 -13.70 -13.88
CA GLU A 62 2.11 -12.49 -13.82
C GLU A 62 3.14 -12.51 -14.94
N GLU A 63 3.83 -13.64 -15.11
CA GLU A 63 4.79 -13.82 -16.19
C GLU A 63 4.14 -13.73 -17.59
N GLN A 64 3.03 -14.44 -17.81
CA GLN A 64 2.32 -14.44 -19.10
C GLN A 64 1.86 -13.05 -19.50
N VAL A 65 1.33 -12.28 -18.57
CA VAL A 65 0.90 -10.89 -18.83
C VAL A 65 2.12 -10.01 -19.07
N GLY A 66 3.16 -10.10 -18.23
CA GLY A 66 4.38 -9.31 -18.39
C GLY A 66 5.05 -9.51 -19.73
N ARG A 67 5.05 -10.76 -20.28
CA ARG A 67 5.58 -11.05 -21.62
C ARG A 67 4.83 -10.39 -22.77
N ARG A 68 3.55 -10.09 -22.58
CA ARG A 68 2.70 -9.46 -23.61
C ARG A 68 2.82 -7.94 -23.62
N LEU A 69 3.32 -7.35 -22.53
CA LEU A 69 3.45 -5.91 -22.40
C LEU A 69 4.83 -5.45 -22.91
N ASP A 70 4.82 -4.49 -23.84
CA ASP A 70 6.03 -3.86 -24.37
C ASP A 70 5.83 -2.34 -24.41
N HIS A 71 6.34 -1.66 -23.39
CA HIS A 71 6.19 -0.20 -23.22
C HIS A 71 7.40 0.35 -22.45
N PRO A 72 7.92 1.55 -22.80
CA PRO A 72 9.12 2.11 -22.17
C PRO A 72 9.00 2.29 -20.65
N ASN A 73 7.82 2.51 -20.13
CA ASN A 73 7.56 2.69 -18.70
C ASN A 73 7.06 1.42 -17.99
N ILE A 74 7.16 0.26 -18.60
CA ILE A 74 6.83 -1.04 -18.03
C ILE A 74 8.09 -1.91 -18.06
N ILE A 75 8.32 -2.69 -16.98
CA ILE A 75 9.44 -3.62 -16.93
C ILE A 75 9.26 -4.74 -17.99
N LYS A 76 10.32 -4.99 -18.77
CA LYS A 76 10.27 -6.01 -19.81
C LYS A 76 10.51 -7.40 -19.22
N VAL A 77 9.54 -8.29 -19.34
CA VAL A 77 9.67 -9.70 -18.97
C VAL A 77 10.31 -10.46 -20.12
N LEU A 78 11.37 -11.21 -19.80
CA LEU A 78 12.18 -11.97 -20.76
C LEU A 78 11.69 -13.41 -20.86
N THR A 79 11.91 -14.01 -22.03
CA THR A 79 11.58 -15.42 -22.28
C THR A 79 12.85 -16.25 -22.25
N PRO A 80 13.13 -17.05 -21.18
CA PRO A 80 14.28 -17.94 -21.16
C PRO A 80 14.12 -19.07 -22.16
N ALA A 81 15.24 -19.60 -22.67
CA ALA A 81 15.25 -20.73 -23.60
C ALA A 81 14.70 -22.02 -22.94
N ARG A 82 14.93 -22.18 -21.65
CA ARG A 82 14.47 -23.33 -20.83
C ARG A 82 14.17 -22.86 -19.43
N LYS A 83 13.26 -23.53 -18.74
CA LYS A 83 12.98 -23.35 -17.31
C LYS A 83 13.02 -24.71 -16.60
N SER A 84 13.90 -24.82 -15.61
CA SER A 84 14.00 -26.01 -14.73
C SER A 84 13.11 -25.91 -13.49
N ARG A 85 12.70 -24.68 -13.14
CA ARG A 85 11.78 -24.37 -12.04
C ARG A 85 11.03 -23.05 -12.31
N MET A 86 10.17 -22.67 -11.38
CA MET A 86 9.45 -21.40 -11.42
C MET A 86 10.38 -20.22 -11.15
N TYR A 87 10.42 -19.23 -12.03
CA TYR A 87 11.00 -17.90 -11.86
C TYR A 87 10.52 -16.97 -12.97
N ILE A 88 10.62 -15.66 -12.75
CA ILE A 88 10.40 -14.65 -13.79
C ILE A 88 11.74 -13.97 -14.08
N ALA A 89 12.16 -14.01 -15.35
CA ALA A 89 13.30 -13.25 -15.85
C ALA A 89 12.81 -11.92 -16.41
N MET A 90 13.49 -10.82 -16.07
CA MET A 90 13.11 -9.47 -16.52
C MET A 90 14.36 -8.64 -16.76
N GLU A 91 14.21 -7.54 -17.49
CA GLU A 91 15.28 -6.56 -17.64
C GLU A 91 15.78 -6.10 -16.25
N TYR A 92 17.09 -5.90 -16.13
CA TYR A 92 17.66 -5.25 -14.96
C TYR A 92 17.62 -3.74 -15.16
N VAL A 93 17.02 -3.03 -14.23
CA VAL A 93 16.90 -1.56 -14.27
C VAL A 93 17.78 -0.96 -13.20
N GLU A 94 18.75 -0.17 -13.61
CA GLU A 94 19.55 0.63 -12.69
C GLU A 94 18.73 1.84 -12.22
N GLY A 95 18.43 1.88 -10.93
CA GLY A 95 17.60 2.93 -10.35
C GLY A 95 17.18 2.62 -8.93
N VAL A 96 16.27 3.43 -8.41
CA VAL A 96 15.72 3.30 -7.07
C VAL A 96 14.20 3.18 -7.14
N SER A 97 13.58 2.55 -6.15
CA SER A 97 12.12 2.57 -6.07
C SER A 97 11.61 3.98 -5.76
N LEU A 98 10.42 4.32 -6.25
CA LEU A 98 9.76 5.58 -5.89
C LEU A 98 9.61 5.70 -4.37
N ARG A 99 9.39 4.58 -3.66
CA ARG A 99 9.41 4.52 -2.19
C ARG A 99 10.76 4.99 -1.62
N ALA A 100 11.87 4.56 -2.20
CA ALA A 100 13.20 4.98 -1.76
C ALA A 100 13.46 6.47 -2.06
N LEU A 101 12.95 6.96 -3.20
CA LEU A 101 13.03 8.38 -3.56
C LEU A 101 12.22 9.28 -2.60
N MET A 102 11.08 8.79 -2.11
CA MET A 102 10.21 9.49 -1.15
C MET A 102 10.62 9.24 0.32
N ARG A 103 11.78 8.64 0.56
CA ARG A 103 12.29 8.39 1.90
C ARG A 103 12.45 9.71 2.66
N ASP A 104 12.41 9.63 3.99
CA ASP A 104 12.60 10.75 4.91
C ASP A 104 11.50 11.81 4.90
N LYS A 105 10.29 11.43 4.42
CA LYS A 105 9.10 12.32 4.41
C LYS A 105 9.38 13.66 3.73
N GLN A 106 10.20 13.66 2.70
CA GLN A 106 10.42 14.84 1.86
C GLN A 106 9.39 14.86 0.73
N THR A 107 8.83 16.03 0.48
CA THR A 107 8.01 16.28 -0.70
C THR A 107 8.88 16.32 -1.93
N LEU A 108 8.37 15.84 -3.05
CA LEU A 108 8.99 16.08 -4.34
C LEU A 108 8.64 17.47 -4.87
N GLU A 109 9.52 18.05 -5.67
CA GLU A 109 9.20 19.22 -6.47
C GLU A 109 8.00 18.92 -7.38
N THR A 110 7.11 19.91 -7.57
CA THR A 110 5.84 19.71 -8.28
C THR A 110 6.05 19.19 -9.68
N GLU A 111 7.00 19.78 -10.41
CA GLU A 111 7.34 19.40 -11.77
C GLU A 111 7.80 17.94 -11.83
N LYS A 112 8.64 17.51 -10.88
CA LYS A 112 9.14 16.14 -10.81
C LYS A 112 8.03 15.14 -10.48
N ALA A 113 7.13 15.48 -9.57
CA ALA A 113 5.97 14.67 -9.23
C ALA A 113 5.02 14.51 -10.43
N LEU A 114 4.81 15.59 -11.19
CA LEU A 114 4.01 15.58 -12.43
C LEU A 114 4.66 14.73 -13.52
N GLU A 115 5.96 14.87 -13.76
CA GLU A 115 6.70 14.02 -14.71
C GLU A 115 6.54 12.54 -14.41
N ILE A 116 6.70 12.15 -13.14
CA ILE A 116 6.54 10.76 -12.70
C ILE A 116 5.10 10.31 -12.90
N ALA A 117 4.12 11.13 -12.48
CA ALA A 117 2.70 10.80 -12.61
C ALA A 117 2.26 10.66 -14.08
N CYS A 118 2.74 11.53 -14.97
CA CYS A 118 2.48 11.43 -16.41
C CYS A 118 3.02 10.12 -16.99
N GLN A 119 4.27 9.74 -16.68
CA GLN A 119 4.88 8.50 -17.17
C GLN A 119 4.13 7.26 -16.63
N ILE A 120 3.66 7.29 -15.38
CA ILE A 120 2.81 6.21 -14.84
C ILE A 120 1.49 6.15 -15.60
N CYS A 121 0.83 7.29 -15.85
CA CYS A 121 -0.42 7.31 -16.62
C CYS A 121 -0.22 6.81 -18.05
N GLU A 122 0.90 7.13 -18.73
CA GLU A 122 1.22 6.60 -20.06
C GLU A 122 1.29 5.06 -20.06
N ALA A 123 1.96 4.49 -19.07
CA ALA A 123 1.99 3.04 -18.89
C ALA A 123 0.60 2.46 -18.63
N LEU A 124 -0.22 3.11 -17.78
CA LEU A 124 -1.58 2.66 -17.49
C LEU A 124 -2.49 2.74 -18.73
N VAL A 125 -2.39 3.79 -19.53
CA VAL A 125 -3.12 3.91 -20.81
C VAL A 125 -2.83 2.70 -21.70
N TYR A 126 -1.55 2.36 -21.85
CA TYR A 126 -1.13 1.20 -22.62
C TYR A 126 -1.65 -0.11 -22.00
N MET A 127 -1.45 -0.33 -20.69
CA MET A 127 -1.92 -1.56 -20.02
C MET A 127 -3.43 -1.74 -20.15
N HIS A 128 -4.20 -0.68 -19.93
CA HIS A 128 -5.66 -0.73 -20.01
C HIS A 128 -6.14 -1.02 -21.45
N SER A 129 -5.45 -0.50 -22.48
CA SER A 129 -5.73 -0.83 -23.87
C SER A 129 -5.49 -2.31 -24.20
N GLN A 130 -4.56 -2.97 -23.47
CA GLN A 130 -4.31 -4.40 -23.57
C GLN A 130 -5.23 -5.26 -22.66
N GLY A 131 -6.23 -4.64 -22.02
CA GLY A 131 -7.15 -5.30 -21.08
C GLY A 131 -6.51 -5.69 -19.75
N VAL A 132 -5.36 -5.10 -19.41
CA VAL A 132 -4.63 -5.36 -18.17
C VAL A 132 -4.85 -4.21 -17.18
N VAL A 133 -5.32 -4.54 -15.97
CA VAL A 133 -5.44 -3.62 -14.83
C VAL A 133 -4.42 -4.04 -13.79
N HIS A 134 -3.60 -3.10 -13.31
CA HIS A 134 -2.47 -3.39 -12.40
C HIS A 134 -2.92 -3.85 -11.01
N ARG A 135 -3.83 -3.13 -10.37
CA ARG A 135 -4.48 -3.41 -9.07
C ARG A 135 -3.59 -3.40 -7.81
N ASP A 136 -2.28 -3.37 -7.93
CA ASP A 136 -1.33 -3.25 -6.82
C ASP A 136 -0.28 -2.16 -7.10
N LEU A 137 -0.74 -1.05 -7.69
CA LEU A 137 0.14 0.10 -7.95
C LEU A 137 0.47 0.80 -6.63
N LYS A 138 1.77 0.89 -6.34
CA LYS A 138 2.32 1.53 -5.13
C LYS A 138 3.78 1.93 -5.37
N PRO A 139 4.33 2.85 -4.58
CA PRO A 139 5.70 3.35 -4.78
C PRO A 139 6.80 2.27 -4.78
N GLU A 140 6.57 1.16 -4.10
CA GLU A 140 7.48 0.01 -4.08
C GLU A 140 7.57 -0.70 -5.44
N ASN A 141 6.50 -0.66 -6.23
CA ASN A 141 6.37 -1.31 -7.55
C ASN A 141 6.71 -0.36 -8.71
N ILE A 142 7.29 0.79 -8.43
CA ILE A 142 7.69 1.81 -9.41
C ILE A 142 9.18 2.09 -9.24
N LEU A 143 9.99 1.79 -10.26
CA LEU A 143 11.40 2.14 -10.29
C LEU A 143 11.59 3.45 -11.06
N ILE A 144 12.55 4.25 -10.62
CA ILE A 144 13.00 5.48 -11.28
C ILE A 144 14.45 5.29 -11.64
N THR A 145 14.78 5.34 -12.95
CA THR A 145 16.16 5.25 -13.42
C THR A 145 16.92 6.54 -13.12
N HIS A 146 18.24 6.52 -13.29
CA HIS A 146 19.08 7.71 -13.12
C HIS A 146 18.73 8.84 -14.10
N GLU A 147 18.16 8.50 -15.26
CA GLU A 147 17.68 9.48 -16.25
C GLU A 147 16.23 9.96 -15.95
N GLY A 148 15.64 9.54 -14.83
CA GLY A 148 14.29 9.93 -14.44
C GLY A 148 13.17 9.15 -15.15
N ARG A 149 13.49 8.04 -15.84
CA ARG A 149 12.48 7.19 -16.49
C ARG A 149 11.78 6.30 -15.46
N VAL A 150 10.47 6.27 -15.53
CA VAL A 150 9.63 5.36 -14.72
C VAL A 150 9.63 3.95 -15.34
N LYS A 151 9.69 2.92 -14.50
CA LYS A 151 9.46 1.52 -14.85
C LYS A 151 8.51 0.89 -13.84
N ILE A 152 7.30 0.53 -14.28
CA ILE A 152 6.31 -0.18 -13.46
C ILE A 152 6.64 -1.67 -13.48
N MET A 153 6.61 -2.30 -12.31
CA MET A 153 6.89 -3.72 -12.10
C MET A 153 5.81 -4.39 -11.24
N ASP A 154 5.84 -5.70 -11.14
CA ASP A 154 4.98 -6.51 -10.26
C ASP A 154 3.48 -6.30 -10.51
N PHE A 155 3.00 -6.81 -11.65
CA PHE A 155 1.58 -6.73 -12.02
C PHE A 155 0.71 -7.47 -11.00
N GLY A 156 -0.14 -6.73 -10.27
CA GLY A 156 -1.01 -7.25 -9.20
C GLY A 156 -2.16 -8.14 -9.69
N ILE A 157 -1.91 -8.93 -10.74
CA ILE A 157 -2.86 -9.90 -11.33
C ILE A 157 -3.29 -10.95 -10.30
N ALA A 158 -2.51 -11.06 -9.23
CA ALA A 158 -2.69 -12.01 -8.13
C ALA A 158 -3.92 -11.76 -7.23
N LEU A 159 -4.63 -10.64 -7.37
CA LEU A 159 -5.83 -10.36 -6.58
C LEU A 159 -7.07 -11.04 -7.20
N ASP A 160 -7.06 -12.38 -7.28
CA ASP A 160 -8.25 -13.16 -7.59
C ASP A 160 -9.11 -13.38 -6.33
N GLU A 161 -10.41 -13.64 -6.49
CA GLU A 161 -11.40 -13.76 -5.40
C GLU A 161 -11.00 -14.79 -4.32
N SER A 162 -10.26 -15.83 -4.68
CA SER A 162 -9.78 -16.83 -3.73
C SER A 162 -8.76 -16.29 -2.71
N ALA A 163 -7.95 -15.27 -3.06
CA ALA A 163 -7.00 -14.64 -2.15
C ALA A 163 -7.67 -13.80 -1.06
N ARG A 164 -8.88 -13.30 -1.34
CA ARG A 164 -9.64 -12.47 -0.39
C ARG A 164 -10.13 -13.24 0.82
N ARG A 165 -10.50 -14.52 0.67
CA ARG A 165 -10.94 -15.36 1.80
C ARG A 165 -9.82 -15.70 2.76
N LEU A 166 -8.58 -15.79 2.26
CA LEU A 166 -7.39 -16.06 3.07
C LEU A 166 -6.87 -14.82 3.81
N THR A 167 -7.02 -13.62 3.24
CA THR A 167 -6.57 -12.37 3.87
C THR A 167 -7.47 -11.89 5.01
N TRP A 168 -8.74 -12.26 5.04
CA TRP A 168 -9.65 -11.92 6.15
C TRP A 168 -9.50 -12.83 7.38
N SER A 169 -9.06 -14.09 7.20
CA SER A 169 -8.85 -15.05 8.28
C SER A 169 -7.46 -15.05 8.91
N GLY A 170 -6.51 -14.33 8.31
CA GLY A 170 -5.13 -14.24 8.78
C GLY A 170 -4.62 -12.81 8.69
N LEU A 171 -4.99 -11.94 9.63
CA LEU A 171 -4.38 -10.62 9.86
C LEU A 171 -2.95 -10.80 10.38
N SER A 172 -2.07 -11.37 9.57
CA SER A 172 -0.65 -11.44 9.85
C SER A 172 0.15 -10.67 8.79
N SER A 173 1.23 -10.10 9.19
CA SER A 173 2.27 -9.28 8.60
C SER A 173 2.61 -9.38 7.09
N THR A 174 1.80 -10.08 6.28
CA THR A 174 2.05 -10.33 4.85
C THR A 174 1.12 -9.54 3.91
N ILE A 175 0.14 -8.80 4.45
CA ILE A 175 -0.71 -7.91 3.65
C ILE A 175 0.06 -6.61 3.46
N GLY A 176 0.42 -6.32 2.20
CA GLY A 176 0.94 -5.00 1.83
C GLY A 176 0.04 -3.91 2.36
N THR A 177 0.61 -2.80 2.77
CA THR A 177 -0.05 -1.65 3.37
C THR A 177 -1.24 -1.23 2.49
N PRO A 178 -2.48 -1.16 3.02
CA PRO A 178 -3.68 -0.87 2.24
C PRO A 178 -3.77 0.59 1.77
N ASP A 179 -2.68 1.33 1.93
CA ASP A 179 -2.61 2.79 1.72
C ASP A 179 -2.98 3.21 0.31
N TYR A 180 -2.64 2.40 -0.69
CA TYR A 180 -2.92 2.67 -2.12
C TYR A 180 -4.12 1.89 -2.66
N MET A 181 -4.69 0.96 -1.88
CA MET A 181 -5.90 0.22 -2.27
C MET A 181 -7.07 1.17 -2.44
N ALA A 182 -7.82 1.01 -3.53
CA ALA A 182 -9.06 1.73 -3.75
C ALA A 182 -10.19 1.24 -2.82
N PRO A 183 -11.16 2.09 -2.46
CA PRO A 183 -12.28 1.74 -1.57
C PRO A 183 -13.05 0.49 -1.99
N GLU A 184 -13.22 0.29 -3.30
CA GLU A 184 -13.87 -0.93 -3.83
C GLU A 184 -13.03 -2.19 -3.58
N GLN A 185 -11.69 -2.10 -3.62
CA GLN A 185 -10.81 -3.22 -3.29
C GLN A 185 -10.89 -3.54 -1.79
N VAL A 186 -10.87 -2.51 -0.93
CA VAL A 186 -11.08 -2.66 0.51
C VAL A 186 -12.41 -3.36 0.80
N SER A 187 -13.47 -3.03 0.02
CA SER A 187 -14.80 -3.65 0.14
C SER A 187 -14.90 -5.05 -0.49
N GLY A 188 -13.78 -5.66 -0.87
CA GLY A 188 -13.77 -7.00 -1.45
C GLY A 188 -14.14 -7.07 -2.95
N ARG A 189 -14.31 -5.97 -3.68
CA ARG A 189 -14.59 -5.96 -5.11
C ARG A 189 -13.30 -5.91 -5.92
N ARG A 190 -13.28 -6.55 -7.09
CA ARG A 190 -12.08 -6.60 -7.95
C ARG A 190 -11.68 -5.25 -8.50
N GLY A 191 -12.63 -4.36 -8.75
CA GLY A 191 -12.41 -3.08 -9.41
C GLY A 191 -12.06 -3.19 -10.91
N ASP A 192 -12.14 -2.06 -11.59
CA ASP A 192 -11.76 -1.88 -13.01
C ASP A 192 -10.51 -0.98 -13.15
N ALA A 193 -10.24 -0.45 -14.33
CA ALA A 193 -9.14 0.48 -14.62
C ALA A 193 -9.09 1.71 -13.69
N ARG A 194 -10.22 2.12 -13.14
CA ARG A 194 -10.33 3.26 -12.21
C ARG A 194 -9.73 2.97 -10.83
N THR A 195 -9.47 1.70 -10.54
CA THR A 195 -8.71 1.29 -9.35
C THR A 195 -7.25 1.78 -9.43
N ASP A 196 -6.63 1.69 -10.61
CA ASP A 196 -5.28 2.19 -10.84
C ASP A 196 -5.24 3.73 -10.83
N ILE A 197 -6.32 4.39 -11.30
CA ILE A 197 -6.47 5.85 -11.21
C ILE A 197 -6.50 6.32 -9.75
N TYR A 198 -7.20 5.60 -8.88
CA TYR A 198 -7.17 5.88 -7.45
C TYR A 198 -5.77 5.72 -6.86
N ALA A 199 -5.07 4.67 -7.22
CA ALA A 199 -3.73 4.39 -6.73
C ALA A 199 -2.73 5.48 -7.13
N ILE A 200 -2.73 5.91 -8.43
CA ILE A 200 -1.85 7.01 -8.86
C ILE A 200 -2.24 8.34 -8.23
N GLY A 201 -3.54 8.63 -8.05
CA GLY A 201 -3.99 9.80 -7.30
C GLY A 201 -3.44 9.82 -5.87
N THR A 202 -3.43 8.67 -5.19
CA THR A 202 -2.85 8.51 -3.85
C THR A 202 -1.32 8.67 -3.85
N ILE A 203 -0.63 8.13 -4.86
CA ILE A 203 0.82 8.27 -5.03
C ILE A 203 1.18 9.74 -5.26
N LEU A 204 0.46 10.43 -6.15
CA LEU A 204 0.70 11.85 -6.44
C LEU A 204 0.44 12.71 -5.19
N TYR A 205 -0.63 12.43 -4.45
CA TYR A 205 -0.90 13.05 -3.17
C TYR A 205 0.31 12.93 -2.23
N GLU A 206 0.83 11.70 -2.06
CA GLU A 206 1.96 11.44 -1.17
C GLU A 206 3.26 12.08 -1.66
N MET A 207 3.56 12.04 -2.97
CA MET A 207 4.73 12.74 -3.55
C MET A 207 4.76 14.22 -3.21
N LEU A 208 3.60 14.88 -3.25
CA LEU A 208 3.48 16.33 -3.06
C LEU A 208 3.36 16.76 -1.60
N THR A 209 2.83 15.91 -0.73
CA THR A 209 2.52 16.28 0.66
C THR A 209 3.35 15.54 1.70
N ALA A 210 4.08 14.49 1.32
CA ALA A 210 4.71 13.52 2.20
C ALA A 210 3.73 12.87 3.22
N ASN A 211 2.44 12.92 2.92
CA ASN A 211 1.37 12.35 3.74
C ASN A 211 0.45 11.50 2.86
N LEU A 212 -0.34 10.65 3.51
CA LEU A 212 -1.40 9.89 2.85
C LEU A 212 -2.75 10.57 3.07
N PRO A 213 -3.70 10.46 2.11
CA PRO A 213 -5.02 11.08 2.24
C PRO A 213 -5.83 10.57 3.43
N TYR A 214 -5.54 9.34 3.85
CA TYR A 214 -6.15 8.70 5.02
C TYR A 214 -5.06 8.17 5.94
N SER A 215 -5.23 8.34 7.24
CA SER A 215 -4.34 7.85 8.28
C SER A 215 -5.13 7.17 9.39
N GLY A 216 -4.49 6.24 10.10
CA GLY A 216 -5.12 5.52 11.19
C GLY A 216 -4.07 4.81 12.05
N GLU A 217 -4.43 4.49 13.29
CA GLU A 217 -3.55 3.80 14.24
C GLU A 217 -3.22 2.35 13.83
N ASN A 218 -4.06 1.79 12.97
CA ASN A 218 -3.90 0.43 12.45
C ASN A 218 -4.53 0.30 11.06
N VAL A 219 -4.22 -0.81 10.38
CA VAL A 219 -4.71 -1.16 9.04
C VAL A 219 -6.23 -1.08 8.93
N TYR A 220 -6.97 -1.55 9.94
CA TYR A 220 -8.43 -1.53 9.93
C TYR A 220 -8.99 -0.10 9.93
N ASN A 221 -8.40 0.80 10.71
CA ASN A 221 -8.81 2.21 10.76
C ASN A 221 -8.57 2.91 9.42
N VAL A 222 -7.45 2.65 8.73
CA VAL A 222 -7.18 3.16 7.39
C VAL A 222 -8.21 2.64 6.38
N MET A 223 -8.49 1.33 6.38
CA MET A 223 -9.49 0.70 5.51
C MET A 223 -10.89 1.30 5.73
N ARG A 224 -11.28 1.47 6.98
CA ARG A 224 -12.56 2.09 7.33
C ARG A 224 -12.63 3.55 6.87
N ALA A 225 -11.57 4.34 7.11
CA ALA A 225 -11.53 5.73 6.68
C ALA A 225 -11.72 5.85 5.16
N LYS A 226 -11.03 5.03 4.36
CA LYS A 226 -11.18 5.00 2.89
C LYS A 226 -12.61 4.73 2.41
N THR A 227 -13.38 3.93 3.15
CA THR A 227 -14.74 3.57 2.77
C THR A 227 -15.83 4.49 3.32
N ALA A 228 -15.58 5.21 4.41
CA ALA A 228 -16.60 5.92 5.17
C ALA A 228 -16.28 7.40 5.46
N GLU A 229 -15.02 7.84 5.33
CA GLU A 229 -14.60 9.18 5.71
C GLU A 229 -14.08 9.96 4.49
N ASP A 230 -14.01 11.28 4.58
CA ASP A 230 -13.41 12.12 3.54
C ASP A 230 -11.89 12.20 3.75
N PRO A 231 -11.09 12.31 2.66
CA PRO A 231 -9.65 12.47 2.76
C PRO A 231 -9.30 13.85 3.33
N GLN A 232 -8.10 13.97 3.89
CA GLN A 232 -7.52 15.30 4.13
C GLN A 232 -7.24 15.96 2.77
N PRO A 233 -7.57 17.24 2.55
CA PRO A 233 -7.18 17.91 1.32
C PRO A 233 -5.64 18.08 1.27
N PRO A 234 -5.00 17.97 0.10
CA PRO A 234 -3.56 18.22 -0.06
C PRO A 234 -3.12 19.57 0.50
N SER A 235 -3.91 20.62 0.31
CA SER A 235 -3.66 21.99 0.81
C SER A 235 -3.56 22.09 2.34
N ALA A 236 -4.09 21.12 3.08
CA ALA A 236 -3.92 21.05 4.55
C ALA A 236 -2.46 20.78 4.96
N PHE A 237 -1.66 20.17 4.09
CA PHE A 237 -0.24 19.85 4.31
C PHE A 237 0.68 20.72 3.46
N ARG A 238 0.24 21.16 2.29
CA ARG A 238 0.95 22.02 1.36
C ARG A 238 0.05 23.19 0.92
N PRO A 239 -0.03 24.25 1.71
CA PRO A 239 -0.95 25.39 1.47
C PRO A 239 -0.69 26.16 0.16
N ASP A 240 0.51 26.07 -0.38
CA ASP A 240 0.96 26.68 -1.63
C ASP A 240 0.71 25.79 -2.88
N LEU A 241 0.07 24.63 -2.71
CA LEU A 241 -0.25 23.75 -3.82
C LEU A 241 -1.25 24.41 -4.77
N ASP A 242 -0.98 24.30 -6.09
CA ASP A 242 -1.89 24.80 -7.13
C ASP A 242 -3.28 24.18 -6.96
N PRO A 243 -4.35 24.99 -6.85
CA PRO A 243 -5.73 24.51 -6.72
C PRO A 243 -6.19 23.61 -7.86
N HIS A 244 -5.67 23.78 -9.08
CA HIS A 244 -5.98 22.91 -10.22
C HIS A 244 -5.40 21.51 -10.02
N LEU A 245 -4.17 21.44 -9.51
CA LEU A 245 -3.51 20.15 -9.20
C LEU A 245 -4.20 19.47 -8.01
N GLU A 246 -4.61 20.22 -7.00
CA GLU A 246 -5.42 19.68 -5.90
C GLU A 246 -6.74 19.08 -6.41
N GLU A 247 -7.43 19.75 -7.34
CA GLU A 247 -8.68 19.26 -7.94
C GLU A 247 -8.46 17.92 -8.70
N ILE A 248 -7.34 17.81 -9.46
CA ILE A 248 -6.95 16.56 -10.15
C ILE A 248 -6.77 15.41 -9.15
N ILE A 249 -5.99 15.65 -8.09
CA ILE A 249 -5.72 14.65 -7.07
C ILE A 249 -7.01 14.21 -6.40
N LEU A 250 -7.83 15.15 -5.94
CA LEU A 250 -9.08 14.85 -5.24
C LEU A 250 -10.09 14.14 -6.14
N ARG A 251 -10.13 14.47 -7.45
CA ARG A 251 -10.94 13.72 -8.41
C ARG A 251 -10.45 12.28 -8.57
N ALA A 252 -9.16 12.07 -8.66
CA ALA A 252 -8.59 10.73 -8.80
C ALA A 252 -8.87 9.82 -7.59
N ILE A 253 -8.84 10.38 -6.36
CA ILE A 253 -9.07 9.61 -5.12
C ILE A 253 -10.54 9.61 -4.63
N GLU A 254 -11.49 10.00 -5.49
CA GLU A 254 -12.92 9.93 -5.17
C GLU A 254 -13.32 8.51 -4.71
N ARG A 255 -14.17 8.45 -3.68
CA ARG A 255 -14.61 7.16 -3.10
C ARG A 255 -15.34 6.30 -4.11
N GLN A 256 -16.25 6.89 -4.89
CA GLN A 256 -17.02 6.18 -5.91
C GLN A 256 -16.25 6.17 -7.24
N PRO A 257 -15.98 5.01 -7.84
CA PRO A 257 -15.24 4.94 -9.11
C PRO A 257 -15.85 5.80 -10.24
N ARG A 258 -17.18 5.92 -10.29
CA ARG A 258 -17.89 6.73 -11.30
C ARG A 258 -17.61 8.23 -11.20
N ASN A 259 -17.13 8.73 -10.08
CA ASN A 259 -16.79 10.14 -9.86
C ASN A 259 -15.32 10.45 -10.14
N ARG A 260 -14.50 9.43 -10.39
CA ARG A 260 -13.10 9.55 -10.82
C ARG A 260 -13.00 9.89 -12.30
N TYR A 261 -11.79 9.98 -12.80
CA TYR A 261 -11.53 9.94 -14.23
C TYR A 261 -12.07 8.64 -14.84
N ALA A 262 -12.64 8.71 -16.03
CA ALA A 262 -13.15 7.52 -16.72
C ALA A 262 -12.00 6.63 -17.20
N THR A 263 -10.91 7.25 -17.64
CA THR A 263 -9.70 6.58 -18.16
C THR A 263 -8.42 7.23 -17.65
N ALA A 264 -7.31 6.49 -17.69
CA ALA A 264 -5.99 7.04 -17.40
C ALA A 264 -5.57 8.11 -18.44
N ALA A 265 -6.07 8.02 -19.67
CA ALA A 265 -5.82 9.03 -20.70
C ALA A 265 -6.42 10.39 -20.33
N GLU A 266 -7.65 10.42 -19.82
CA GLU A 266 -8.30 11.65 -19.36
C GLU A 266 -7.50 12.29 -18.20
N MET A 267 -7.03 11.49 -17.24
CA MET A 267 -6.19 11.98 -16.16
C MET A 267 -4.84 12.49 -16.67
N LEU A 268 -4.23 11.81 -17.65
CA LEU A 268 -2.95 12.21 -18.25
C LEU A 268 -3.04 13.58 -18.93
N GLU A 269 -4.14 13.86 -19.64
CA GLU A 269 -4.37 15.18 -20.26
C GLU A 269 -4.41 16.30 -19.22
N ASP A 270 -5.13 16.08 -18.13
CA ASP A 270 -5.21 17.05 -17.02
C ASP A 270 -3.87 17.22 -16.29
N LEU A 271 -3.08 16.14 -16.12
CA LEU A 271 -1.73 16.22 -15.51
C LEU A 271 -0.73 16.97 -16.38
N ARG A 272 -0.84 16.88 -17.72
CA ARG A 272 0.03 17.59 -18.65
C ARG A 272 -0.24 19.09 -18.69
N ASP A 273 -1.48 19.49 -18.43
CA ASP A 273 -1.88 20.90 -18.37
C ASP A 273 -2.92 21.10 -17.25
N PRO A 274 -2.49 21.19 -15.99
CA PRO A 274 -3.41 21.40 -14.86
C PRO A 274 -4.29 22.64 -15.01
N SER A 275 -3.83 23.68 -15.70
CA SER A 275 -4.57 24.94 -15.84
C SER A 275 -5.91 24.78 -16.59
N ARG A 276 -6.09 23.70 -17.34
CA ARG A 276 -7.33 23.35 -18.06
C ARG A 276 -8.45 22.87 -17.12
N VAL A 277 -8.08 22.42 -15.94
CA VAL A 277 -9.01 21.78 -14.99
C VAL A 277 -9.83 22.86 -14.30
N GLN A 278 -11.15 22.73 -14.34
CA GLN A 278 -12.02 23.61 -13.60
C GLN A 278 -11.93 23.29 -12.09
N VAL A 279 -11.55 24.28 -11.30
CA VAL A 279 -11.57 24.18 -9.83
C VAL A 279 -13.03 24.22 -9.37
N THR A 280 -13.57 23.07 -8.99
CA THR A 280 -14.96 22.92 -8.55
C THR A 280 -15.14 23.10 -7.04
N GLY A 281 -14.04 23.29 -6.31
CA GLY A 281 -14.02 23.45 -4.85
C GLY A 281 -14.21 22.11 -4.12
N ARG A 282 -13.66 21.01 -4.64
CA ARG A 282 -13.72 19.70 -3.95
C ARG A 282 -13.12 19.79 -2.55
N ALA A 283 -11.96 20.42 -2.42
CA ALA A 283 -11.27 20.59 -1.13
C ALA A 283 -12.15 21.24 -0.06
N THR A 284 -12.91 22.29 -0.42
CA THR A 284 -13.77 23.01 0.52
C THR A 284 -15.01 22.25 0.96
N ARG A 285 -15.42 21.23 0.20
CA ARG A 285 -16.56 20.35 0.51
C ARG A 285 -16.18 19.13 1.35
N LEU A 286 -14.89 18.89 1.56
CA LEU A 286 -14.42 17.78 2.38
C LEU A 286 -14.62 18.11 3.86
N HIS A 287 -15.08 17.11 4.60
CA HIS A 287 -15.22 17.16 6.06
C HIS A 287 -14.37 16.06 6.72
N PRO A 288 -13.04 16.15 6.60
CA PRO A 288 -12.16 15.12 7.12
C PRO A 288 -12.27 15.06 8.65
N ARG A 289 -12.25 13.86 9.19
CA ARG A 289 -12.26 13.65 10.64
C ARG A 289 -10.94 14.13 11.22
N SER A 290 -10.96 15.27 11.94
CA SER A 290 -9.73 15.80 12.54
C SER A 290 -9.21 14.80 13.58
N LEU A 291 -8.00 14.26 13.37
CA LEU A 291 -7.32 13.37 14.33
C LEU A 291 -7.17 14.03 15.71
N ARG A 292 -7.06 15.36 15.74
CA ARG A 292 -7.05 16.16 16.99
C ARG A 292 -8.36 16.01 17.77
N MET A 293 -9.51 16.10 17.09
CA MET A 293 -10.83 15.95 17.73
C MET A 293 -11.07 14.51 18.23
N ALA A 294 -10.60 13.50 17.49
CA ALA A 294 -10.69 12.11 17.93
C ALA A 294 -9.84 11.87 19.18
N ARG A 295 -8.59 12.37 19.21
CA ARG A 295 -7.70 12.30 20.39
C ARG A 295 -8.26 13.09 21.57
N LEU A 296 -8.79 14.29 21.34
CA LEU A 296 -9.41 15.08 22.41
C LEU A 296 -10.61 14.35 23.04
N LYS A 297 -11.50 13.76 22.22
CA LYS A 297 -12.61 12.94 22.70
C LYS A 297 -12.11 11.73 23.50
N GLN A 298 -11.07 11.05 23.03
CA GLN A 298 -10.50 9.89 23.72
C GLN A 298 -9.89 10.29 25.08
N ILE A 299 -9.14 11.39 25.13
CA ILE A 299 -8.59 11.95 26.38
C ILE A 299 -9.72 12.35 27.33
N MET A 300 -10.78 12.96 26.83
CA MET A 300 -11.94 13.35 27.62
C MET A 300 -12.67 12.14 28.21
N TRP A 301 -12.88 11.08 27.40
CA TRP A 301 -13.48 9.83 27.87
C TRP A 301 -12.60 9.09 28.89
N MET A 302 -11.28 9.07 28.68
CA MET A 302 -10.35 8.55 29.69
C MET A 302 -10.39 9.36 30.99
N GLY A 303 -10.40 10.67 30.91
CA GLY A 303 -10.54 11.54 32.09
C GLY A 303 -11.85 11.29 32.86
N LEU A 304 -12.97 11.13 32.16
CA LEU A 304 -14.25 10.77 32.76
C LEU A 304 -14.21 9.36 33.40
N PHE A 305 -13.58 8.41 32.78
CA PHE A 305 -13.44 7.05 33.31
C PHE A 305 -12.61 7.05 34.60
N PHE A 306 -11.45 7.72 34.61
CA PHE A 306 -10.61 7.79 35.83
C PHE A 306 -11.27 8.59 36.95
N SER A 307 -12.00 9.68 36.63
CA SER A 307 -12.73 10.45 37.64
C SER A 307 -13.88 9.64 38.25
N SER A 308 -14.59 8.83 37.45
CA SER A 308 -15.62 7.94 37.97
C SER A 308 -15.06 6.85 38.87
N LEU A 309 -13.89 6.29 38.50
CA LEU A 309 -13.20 5.29 39.32
C LEU A 309 -12.74 5.87 40.66
N ALA A 310 -12.19 7.10 40.65
CA ALA A 310 -11.81 7.81 41.86
C ALA A 310 -13.01 8.11 42.77
N ALA A 311 -14.14 8.54 42.18
CA ALA A 311 -15.38 8.78 42.93
C ALA A 311 -15.91 7.49 43.60
N ILE A 312 -15.88 6.35 42.87
CA ILE A 312 -16.26 5.04 43.44
C ILE A 312 -15.32 4.66 44.59
N PHE A 313 -14.00 4.88 44.44
CA PHE A 313 -13.01 4.57 45.45
C PHE A 313 -13.24 5.41 46.73
N VAL A 314 -13.47 6.71 46.59
CA VAL A 314 -13.80 7.62 47.70
C VAL A 314 -15.11 7.18 48.39
N LEU A 315 -16.12 6.79 47.61
CA LEU A 315 -17.39 6.28 48.14
C LEU A 315 -17.19 4.98 48.94
N LEU A 316 -16.37 4.06 48.45
CA LEU A 316 -16.04 2.81 49.15
C LEU A 316 -15.30 3.08 50.47
N ILE A 317 -14.35 4.01 50.49
CA ILE A 317 -13.66 4.42 51.75
C ILE A 317 -14.64 5.04 52.73
N TRP A 318 -15.53 5.92 52.23
CA TRP A 318 -16.55 6.56 53.09
C TRP A 318 -17.52 5.55 53.68
N LEU A 319 -17.97 4.56 52.89
CA LEU A 319 -18.81 3.44 53.35
C LEU A 319 -18.06 2.55 54.36
N ALA A 320 -16.82 2.21 54.10
CA ALA A 320 -15.99 1.41 55.03
C ALA A 320 -15.80 2.12 56.39
N ASN A 321 -15.63 3.44 56.39
CA ASN A 321 -15.51 4.22 57.62
C ASN A 321 -16.85 4.40 58.34
N ARG A 322 -17.99 4.39 57.62
CA ARG A 322 -19.31 4.57 58.22
C ARG A 322 -19.90 3.29 58.76
N TYR A 323 -19.45 2.16 58.24
CA TYR A 323 -19.86 0.81 58.67
C TYR A 323 -18.63 -0.02 59.07
N PRO A 324 -17.95 0.32 60.22
CA PRO A 324 -16.84 -0.49 60.68
C PRO A 324 -17.34 -1.89 60.99
N ALA A 325 -16.65 -2.90 60.45
CA ALA A 325 -16.97 -4.29 60.74
C ALA A 325 -16.98 -4.51 62.28
N SER A 326 -18.09 -5.01 62.79
CA SER A 326 -18.26 -5.26 64.24
C SER A 326 -17.14 -6.20 64.76
N PRO A 327 -16.54 -5.94 65.95
CA PRO A 327 -15.35 -6.67 66.44
C PRO A 327 -15.58 -8.17 66.70
N THR A 328 -16.77 -8.67 66.45
CA THR A 328 -17.15 -10.05 66.79
C THR A 328 -16.62 -11.14 65.84
N GLN A 329 -16.12 -10.78 64.69
CA GLN A 329 -15.57 -11.77 63.73
C GLN A 329 -14.04 -11.98 63.87
N GLN A 330 -13.30 -11.03 64.43
CA GLN A 330 -11.85 -11.20 64.62
C GLN A 330 -11.47 -12.18 65.77
N ARG A 331 -12.40 -12.48 66.69
CA ARG A 331 -12.13 -13.46 67.75
C ARG A 331 -12.35 -14.91 67.34
N LYS A 332 -13.01 -15.21 66.22
CA LYS A 332 -13.20 -16.61 65.77
C LYS A 332 -11.98 -17.13 64.98
N SER A 333 -11.30 -16.32 64.23
CA SER A 333 -10.12 -16.74 63.43
C SER A 333 -8.91 -17.08 64.34
N TYR A 334 -8.75 -16.37 65.47
CA TYR A 334 -7.61 -16.60 66.37
C TYR A 334 -7.80 -17.85 67.27
N ARG A 335 -8.99 -18.48 67.28
CA ARG A 335 -9.25 -19.72 68.08
C ARG A 335 -9.15 -21.00 67.23
N GLU A 336 -9.09 -20.92 65.93
CA GLU A 336 -8.94 -22.07 65.03
C GLU A 336 -7.50 -22.34 64.62
N GLU A 337 -6.56 -21.37 64.83
CA GLU A 337 -5.12 -21.54 64.56
C GLU A 337 -4.33 -22.07 65.76
N VAL A 338 -4.94 -22.32 66.91
CA VAL A 338 -4.29 -22.85 68.13
C VAL A 338 -4.99 -24.14 68.59
N LYS A 339 -5.27 -25.06 67.68
CA LYS A 339 -5.60 -26.47 68.01
C LYS A 339 -4.86 -27.42 67.08
#